data_8f3b66b36ca86e5330645d32900c874e
#
_entry.id   8f3b66b36ca86e5330645d32900c874e
#
_cell.length_a   1.000
_cell.length_b   1.000
_cell.length_c   1.000
_cell.angle_alpha   90.00
_cell.angle_beta   90.00
_cell.angle_gamma   90.00
#
_symmetry.space_group_name_H-M   'P 1'
#
loop_
_entity.id
_entity.type
_entity.pdbx_description
1 polymer ?
#
loop_
_entity_poly.entity_id
_entity_poly.type
_entity_poly.pdbx_seq_one_letter_code
_entity_poly.pdbx_strand_id
1 'polypeptide(L)'
;EIDGQDMAGVAPADRPVNIMFQNYALFPHMSVAGNIGYGLRRAGMRGQSLHDRIEALLKLVRLQGYGDRKPNQLSGGQRQRVALARALARQPKLLLLDEPLAALDKKLREDTQFELVDIQETLGTTFMVVTHDQEEAMTLAGRIGIMDQGRLVQVASPRHLYERPA
;
A
#
# COMPACT_ATOMS: atom_id res chain seq x y z
N GLU A 1 14.74 -12.83 -0.10
CA GLU A 1 14.15 -13.70 -1.13
C GLU A 1 12.68 -13.32 -1.31
N ILE A 2 12.20 -13.20 -2.56
CA ILE A 2 10.81 -12.87 -2.89
C ILE A 2 10.36 -13.85 -3.97
N ASP A 3 9.29 -14.61 -3.71
CA ASP A 3 8.75 -15.60 -4.64
C ASP A 3 9.82 -16.61 -5.12
N GLY A 4 10.65 -17.10 -4.17
CA GLY A 4 11.75 -18.04 -4.44
C GLY A 4 12.98 -17.42 -5.11
N GLN A 5 12.99 -16.14 -5.41
CA GLN A 5 14.09 -15.45 -6.08
C GLN A 5 14.92 -14.63 -5.10
N ASP A 6 16.23 -14.82 -5.10
CA ASP A 6 17.14 -13.98 -4.31
C ASP A 6 17.18 -12.55 -4.85
N MET A 7 16.96 -11.59 -3.96
CA MET A 7 17.00 -10.15 -4.28
C MET A 7 18.33 -9.49 -3.92
N ALA A 8 19.32 -10.26 -3.44
CA ALA A 8 20.67 -9.74 -3.23
C ALA A 8 21.26 -9.33 -4.58
N GLY A 9 21.77 -8.11 -4.68
CA GLY A 9 22.32 -7.58 -5.94
C GLY A 9 21.30 -7.07 -6.96
N VAL A 10 19.99 -7.29 -6.77
CA VAL A 10 18.95 -6.69 -7.62
C VAL A 10 18.75 -5.22 -7.22
N ALA A 11 18.85 -4.30 -8.19
CA ALA A 11 18.64 -2.88 -7.91
C ALA A 11 17.23 -2.64 -7.35
N PRO A 12 17.06 -1.70 -6.40
CA PRO A 12 15.74 -1.46 -5.76
C PRO A 12 14.61 -1.18 -6.76
N ALA A 13 14.90 -0.51 -7.87
CA ALA A 13 13.91 -0.18 -8.90
C ALA A 13 13.41 -1.40 -9.68
N ASP A 14 14.16 -2.49 -9.68
CA ASP A 14 13.88 -3.71 -10.45
C ASP A 14 13.27 -4.82 -9.57
N ARG A 15 13.25 -4.61 -8.25
CA ARG A 15 12.61 -5.55 -7.34
C ARG A 15 11.09 -5.52 -7.49
N PRO A 16 10.39 -6.66 -7.42
CA PRO A 16 8.93 -6.73 -7.47
C PRO A 16 8.30 -6.29 -6.13
N VAL A 17 8.85 -5.23 -5.54
CA VAL A 17 8.43 -4.65 -4.25
C VAL A 17 8.12 -3.19 -4.44
N ASN A 18 7.11 -2.71 -3.76
CA ASN A 18 6.85 -1.29 -3.66
C ASN A 18 6.60 -0.90 -2.20
N ILE A 19 6.73 0.39 -1.90
CA ILE A 19 6.53 0.91 -0.55
C ILE A 19 5.59 2.10 -0.57
N MET A 20 4.70 2.16 0.41
CA MET A 20 3.88 3.31 0.73
C MET A 20 4.34 3.85 2.09
N PHE A 21 4.88 5.07 2.08
CA PHE A 21 5.37 5.75 3.28
C PHE A 21 4.24 6.39 4.08
N GLN A 22 4.43 6.58 5.37
CA GLN A 22 3.51 7.22 6.31
C GLN A 22 3.00 8.59 5.85
N ASN A 23 3.85 9.41 5.22
CA ASN A 23 3.50 10.73 4.68
C ASN A 23 2.97 10.71 3.23
N TYR A 24 2.69 9.49 2.71
CA TYR A 24 2.22 9.22 1.33
C TYR A 24 3.20 9.61 0.22
N ALA A 25 4.16 10.48 0.45
CA ALA A 25 5.20 10.96 -0.48
C ALA A 25 4.68 11.27 -1.90
N LEU A 26 3.48 11.86 -2.02
CA LEU A 26 2.93 12.25 -3.33
C LEU A 26 3.72 13.42 -3.91
N PHE A 27 3.89 13.41 -5.23
CA PHE A 27 4.50 14.50 -5.97
C PHE A 27 3.52 15.68 -6.04
N PRO A 28 3.77 16.81 -5.32
CA PRO A 28 2.79 17.88 -5.18
C PRO A 28 2.54 18.66 -6.47
N HIS A 29 3.49 18.65 -7.40
CA HIS A 29 3.41 19.31 -8.71
C HIS A 29 2.68 18.47 -9.77
N MET A 30 2.45 17.19 -9.52
CA MET A 30 1.75 16.28 -10.44
C MET A 30 0.28 16.13 -10.05
N SER A 31 -0.57 15.88 -11.05
CA SER A 31 -1.95 15.46 -10.82
C SER A 31 -2.02 14.05 -10.20
N VAL A 32 -3.20 13.63 -9.80
CA VAL A 32 -3.48 12.25 -9.33
C VAL A 32 -3.08 11.23 -10.40
N ALA A 33 -3.55 11.39 -11.64
CA ALA A 33 -3.16 10.54 -12.76
C ALA A 33 -1.65 10.60 -13.04
N GLY A 34 -1.05 11.77 -12.85
CA GLY A 34 0.39 11.97 -12.93
C GLY A 34 1.16 11.15 -11.91
N ASN A 35 0.72 11.17 -10.64
CA ASN A 35 1.30 10.39 -9.55
C ASN A 35 1.19 8.88 -9.80
N ILE A 36 -0.01 8.39 -10.09
CA ILE A 36 -0.27 6.96 -10.35
C ILE A 36 0.53 6.47 -11.56
N GLY A 37 0.52 7.23 -12.65
CA GLY A 37 1.18 6.87 -13.89
C GLY A 37 2.71 7.05 -13.89
N TYR A 38 3.30 7.62 -12.85
CA TYR A 38 4.73 7.91 -12.82
C TYR A 38 5.59 6.66 -13.02
N GLY A 39 5.38 5.64 -12.20
CA GLY A 39 6.10 4.36 -12.28
C GLY A 39 5.83 3.61 -13.58
N LEU A 40 4.59 3.67 -14.08
CA LEU A 40 4.20 3.05 -15.36
C LEU A 40 4.93 3.68 -16.55
N ARG A 41 5.01 5.02 -16.58
CA ARG A 41 5.77 5.74 -17.63
C ARG A 41 7.25 5.41 -17.60
N ARG A 42 7.83 5.29 -16.41
CA ARG A 42 9.24 4.87 -16.27
C ARG A 42 9.47 3.42 -16.72
N ALA A 43 8.48 2.55 -16.56
CA ALA A 43 8.49 1.19 -17.09
C ALA A 43 8.19 1.10 -18.60
N GLY A 44 8.07 2.24 -19.31
CA GLY A 44 7.88 2.27 -20.75
C GLY A 44 6.42 2.27 -21.22
N MET A 45 5.43 2.18 -20.31
CA MET A 45 4.01 2.21 -20.69
C MET A 45 3.60 3.58 -21.25
N ARG A 46 2.85 3.62 -22.36
CA ARG A 46 2.46 4.85 -23.08
C ARG A 46 1.04 4.70 -23.67
N GLY A 47 0.51 5.82 -24.15
CA GLY A 47 -0.73 5.84 -24.93
C GLY A 47 -1.94 5.31 -24.17
N GLN A 48 -2.81 4.60 -24.90
CA GLN A 48 -4.08 4.09 -24.36
C GLN A 48 -3.89 3.12 -23.21
N SER A 49 -2.91 2.21 -23.29
CA SER A 49 -2.64 1.24 -22.21
C SER A 49 -2.28 1.90 -20.88
N LEU A 50 -1.55 3.02 -20.91
CA LEU A 50 -1.25 3.81 -19.71
C LEU A 50 -2.52 4.45 -19.15
N HIS A 51 -3.35 5.01 -20.02
CA HIS A 51 -4.63 5.63 -19.61
C HIS A 51 -5.55 4.59 -18.97
N ASP A 52 -5.79 3.46 -19.63
CA ASP A 52 -6.66 2.39 -19.14
C ASP A 52 -6.17 1.84 -17.81
N ARG A 53 -4.86 1.70 -17.63
CA ARG A 53 -4.30 1.24 -16.35
C ARG A 53 -4.50 2.25 -15.23
N ILE A 54 -4.35 3.55 -15.50
CA ILE A 54 -4.61 4.61 -14.51
C ILE A 54 -6.10 4.61 -14.12
N GLU A 55 -7.01 4.55 -15.09
CA GLU A 55 -8.46 4.53 -14.84
C GLU A 55 -8.88 3.29 -14.04
N ALA A 56 -8.31 2.12 -14.34
CA ALA A 56 -8.54 0.90 -13.55
C ALA A 56 -8.08 1.05 -12.10
N LEU A 57 -6.94 1.70 -11.88
CA LEU A 57 -6.43 1.96 -10.52
C LEU A 57 -7.26 3.02 -9.78
N LEU A 58 -7.71 4.07 -10.47
CA LEU A 58 -8.63 5.06 -9.90
C LEU A 58 -9.96 4.41 -9.48
N LYS A 59 -10.47 3.48 -10.30
CA LYS A 59 -11.67 2.71 -9.97
C LYS A 59 -11.43 1.81 -8.74
N LEU A 60 -10.29 1.11 -8.69
CA LEU A 60 -9.93 0.22 -7.59
C LEU A 60 -9.94 0.95 -6.24
N VAL A 61 -9.40 2.18 -6.20
CA VAL A 61 -9.34 3.00 -4.97
C VAL A 61 -10.50 3.98 -4.82
N ARG A 62 -11.59 3.82 -5.58
CA ARG A 62 -12.81 4.64 -5.52
C ARG A 62 -12.56 6.16 -5.70
N LEU A 63 -11.69 6.52 -6.64
CA LEU A 63 -11.33 7.89 -6.99
C LEU A 63 -11.58 8.23 -8.47
N GLN A 64 -12.61 7.62 -9.09
CA GLN A 64 -13.00 7.94 -10.47
C GLN A 64 -13.29 9.45 -10.60
N GLY A 65 -12.81 10.05 -11.70
CA GLY A 65 -12.99 11.48 -11.95
C GLY A 65 -12.03 12.41 -11.18
N TYR A 66 -11.10 11.86 -10.39
CA TYR A 66 -10.13 12.67 -9.65
C TYR A 66 -8.77 12.80 -10.37
N GLY A 67 -8.62 12.24 -11.56
CA GLY A 67 -7.36 12.13 -12.28
C GLY A 67 -6.61 13.47 -12.45
N ASP A 68 -7.33 14.55 -12.72
CA ASP A 68 -6.74 15.87 -12.95
C ASP A 68 -6.47 16.70 -11.69
N ARG A 69 -6.99 16.28 -10.53
CA ARG A 69 -6.76 16.98 -9.26
C ARG A 69 -5.30 16.87 -8.82
N LYS A 70 -4.85 17.87 -8.08
CA LYS A 70 -3.53 17.86 -7.41
C LYS A 70 -3.66 17.40 -5.95
N PRO A 71 -2.59 16.90 -5.31
CA PRO A 71 -2.61 16.44 -3.93
C PRO A 71 -3.14 17.44 -2.91
N ASN A 72 -2.93 18.75 -3.12
CA ASN A 72 -3.45 19.80 -2.24
C ASN A 72 -4.98 20.00 -2.33
N GLN A 73 -5.63 19.42 -3.32
CA GLN A 73 -7.09 19.44 -3.51
C GLN A 73 -7.78 18.20 -2.93
N LEU A 74 -7.04 17.35 -2.23
CA LEU A 74 -7.50 16.06 -1.71
C LEU A 74 -7.55 16.06 -0.18
N SER A 75 -8.52 15.33 0.39
CA SER A 75 -8.51 14.98 1.82
C SER A 75 -7.36 14.05 2.18
N GLY A 76 -7.09 13.85 3.49
CA GLY A 76 -6.08 12.91 3.97
C GLY A 76 -6.27 11.49 3.41
N GLY A 77 -7.49 10.94 3.57
CA GLY A 77 -7.83 9.61 3.04
C GLY A 77 -7.76 9.52 1.52
N GLN A 78 -8.14 10.59 0.78
CA GLN A 78 -7.97 10.61 -0.67
C GLN A 78 -6.50 10.60 -1.09
N ARG A 79 -5.61 11.34 -0.39
CA ARG A 79 -4.16 11.27 -0.63
C ARG A 79 -3.60 9.88 -0.38
N GLN A 80 -4.05 9.22 0.69
CA GLN A 80 -3.68 7.84 1.00
C GLN A 80 -4.06 6.89 -0.14
N ARG A 81 -5.29 6.94 -0.63
CA ARG A 81 -5.77 6.11 -1.75
C ARG A 81 -4.97 6.36 -3.03
N VAL A 82 -4.59 7.59 -3.33
CA VAL A 82 -3.69 7.90 -4.46
C VAL A 82 -2.31 7.26 -4.27
N ALA A 83 -1.75 7.32 -3.06
CA ALA A 83 -0.46 6.70 -2.74
C ALA A 83 -0.52 5.17 -2.90
N LEU A 84 -1.61 4.56 -2.41
CA LEU A 84 -1.86 3.13 -2.57
C LEU A 84 -1.98 2.73 -4.05
N ALA A 85 -2.79 3.45 -4.84
CA ALA A 85 -2.92 3.22 -6.28
C ALA A 85 -1.57 3.35 -7.01
N ARG A 86 -0.76 4.35 -6.65
CA ARG A 86 0.60 4.52 -7.19
C ARG A 86 1.51 3.35 -6.82
N ALA A 87 1.45 2.88 -5.59
CA ALA A 87 2.26 1.77 -5.12
C ALA A 87 1.87 0.44 -5.80
N LEU A 88 0.58 0.25 -6.11
CA LEU A 88 0.05 -0.92 -6.81
C LEU A 88 0.20 -0.85 -8.34
N ALA A 89 0.56 0.31 -8.90
CA ALA A 89 0.54 0.53 -10.35
C ALA A 89 1.36 -0.49 -11.13
N ARG A 90 2.55 -0.84 -10.64
CA ARG A 90 3.47 -1.81 -11.25
C ARG A 90 3.19 -3.27 -10.88
N GLN A 91 2.09 -3.55 -10.20
CA GLN A 91 1.70 -4.91 -9.76
C GLN A 91 2.82 -5.62 -8.96
N PRO A 92 3.24 -5.03 -7.82
CA PRO A 92 4.29 -5.64 -7.01
C PRO A 92 3.85 -6.98 -6.43
N LYS A 93 4.79 -7.90 -6.21
CA LYS A 93 4.57 -9.15 -5.47
C LYS A 93 4.40 -8.89 -3.96
N LEU A 94 5.12 -7.89 -3.47
CA LEU A 94 5.11 -7.46 -2.08
C LEU A 94 4.90 -5.94 -2.00
N LEU A 95 3.90 -5.52 -1.24
CA LEU A 95 3.66 -4.12 -0.91
C LEU A 95 3.97 -3.89 0.57
N LEU A 96 4.91 -2.99 0.84
CA LEU A 96 5.26 -2.55 2.18
C LEU A 96 4.43 -1.31 2.52
N LEU A 97 3.73 -1.33 3.65
CA LEU A 97 2.90 -0.24 4.16
C LEU A 97 3.46 0.20 5.51
N ASP A 98 3.96 1.44 5.57
CA ASP A 98 4.55 2.01 6.77
C ASP A 98 3.53 2.93 7.44
N GLU A 99 2.95 2.49 8.58
CA GLU A 99 1.89 3.16 9.33
C GLU A 99 0.77 3.71 8.43
N PRO A 100 0.14 2.87 7.59
CA PRO A 100 -0.73 3.35 6.52
C PRO A 100 -1.96 4.12 7.02
N LEU A 101 -2.42 3.88 8.25
CA LEU A 101 -3.65 4.45 8.79
C LEU A 101 -3.42 5.46 9.92
N ALA A 102 -2.18 5.73 10.31
CA ALA A 102 -1.85 6.57 11.47
C ALA A 102 -2.40 8.01 11.39
N ALA A 103 -2.52 8.57 10.19
CA ALA A 103 -2.97 9.95 9.97
C ALA A 103 -4.51 10.08 9.86
N LEU A 104 -5.28 9.01 10.05
CA LEU A 104 -6.73 8.99 9.88
C LEU A 104 -7.46 9.08 11.23
N ASP A 105 -8.62 9.73 11.23
CA ASP A 105 -9.57 9.64 12.34
C ASP A 105 -10.14 8.21 12.45
N LYS A 106 -10.74 7.89 13.60
CA LYS A 106 -11.19 6.52 13.92
C LYS A 106 -12.13 5.95 12.85
N LYS A 107 -13.16 6.70 12.46
CA LYS A 107 -14.17 6.22 11.50
C LYS A 107 -13.56 5.96 10.11
N LEU A 108 -12.75 6.91 9.64
CA LEU A 108 -12.09 6.78 8.34
C LEU A 108 -11.05 5.64 8.35
N ARG A 109 -10.42 5.39 9.50
CA ARG A 109 -9.49 4.27 9.70
C ARG A 109 -10.20 2.94 9.53
N GLU A 110 -11.33 2.72 10.22
CA GLU A 110 -12.14 1.50 10.12
C GLU A 110 -12.58 1.25 8.66
N ASP A 111 -13.14 2.27 8.00
CA ASP A 111 -13.56 2.15 6.59
C ASP A 111 -12.38 1.80 5.66
N THR A 112 -11.20 2.39 5.91
CA THR A 112 -10.00 2.17 5.09
C THR A 112 -9.36 0.80 5.35
N GLN A 113 -9.47 0.24 6.57
CA GLN A 113 -9.03 -1.13 6.86
C GLN A 113 -9.75 -2.14 5.97
N PHE A 114 -11.07 -2.08 5.89
CA PHE A 114 -11.85 -2.96 5.04
C PHE A 114 -11.48 -2.80 3.55
N GLU A 115 -11.28 -1.56 3.10
CA GLU A 115 -10.84 -1.31 1.72
C GLU A 115 -9.46 -1.91 1.41
N LEU A 116 -8.52 -1.87 2.36
CA LEU A 116 -7.20 -2.49 2.19
C LEU A 116 -7.28 -4.02 2.07
N VAL A 117 -8.15 -4.65 2.87
CA VAL A 117 -8.41 -6.10 2.79
C VAL A 117 -9.02 -6.46 1.44
N ASP A 118 -10.08 -5.76 1.01
CA ASP A 118 -10.74 -5.98 -0.29
C ASP A 118 -9.74 -5.86 -1.46
N ILE A 119 -8.87 -4.86 -1.42
CA ILE A 119 -7.85 -4.64 -2.45
C ILE A 119 -6.82 -5.76 -2.45
N GLN A 120 -6.36 -6.17 -1.26
CA GLN A 120 -5.38 -7.25 -1.09
C GLN A 120 -5.92 -8.57 -1.64
N GLU A 121 -7.16 -8.93 -1.30
CA GLU A 121 -7.84 -10.13 -1.80
C GLU A 121 -8.06 -10.09 -3.31
N THR A 122 -8.53 -8.94 -3.83
CA THR A 122 -8.77 -8.75 -5.28
C THR A 122 -7.50 -8.92 -6.12
N LEU A 123 -6.36 -8.44 -5.61
CA LEU A 123 -5.11 -8.43 -6.35
C LEU A 123 -4.21 -9.66 -6.06
N GLY A 124 -4.46 -10.39 -4.97
CA GLY A 124 -3.59 -11.48 -4.52
C GLY A 124 -2.17 -11.03 -4.18
N THR A 125 -1.96 -9.74 -3.90
CA THR A 125 -0.66 -9.17 -3.56
C THR A 125 -0.37 -9.38 -2.08
N THR A 126 0.85 -9.77 -1.72
CA THR A 126 1.25 -9.85 -0.32
C THR A 126 1.46 -8.44 0.24
N PHE A 127 0.76 -8.12 1.33
CA PHE A 127 0.98 -6.88 2.09
C PHE A 127 1.82 -7.18 3.33
N MET A 128 2.81 -6.33 3.59
CA MET A 128 3.53 -6.26 4.86
C MET A 128 3.25 -4.90 5.47
N VAL A 129 2.54 -4.90 6.59
CA VAL A 129 2.15 -3.67 7.30
C VAL A 129 3.04 -3.50 8.52
N VAL A 130 3.63 -2.34 8.68
CA VAL A 130 4.29 -1.90 9.92
C VAL A 130 3.33 -0.96 10.63
N THR A 131 2.97 -1.29 11.85
CA THR A 131 2.07 -0.48 12.68
C THR A 131 2.40 -0.62 14.16
N HIS A 132 2.08 0.39 14.94
CA HIS A 132 2.08 0.34 16.41
C HIS A 132 0.66 0.18 16.98
N ASP A 133 -0.36 0.11 16.13
CA ASP A 133 -1.76 -0.07 16.51
C ASP A 133 -2.12 -1.56 16.49
N GLN A 134 -2.47 -2.11 17.67
CA GLN A 134 -2.79 -3.51 17.82
C GLN A 134 -4.10 -3.90 17.11
N GLU A 135 -5.11 -3.01 17.13
CA GLU A 135 -6.39 -3.27 16.46
C GLU A 135 -6.18 -3.36 14.94
N GLU A 136 -5.34 -2.48 14.39
CA GLU A 136 -4.96 -2.52 12.98
C GLU A 136 -4.28 -3.84 12.62
N ALA A 137 -3.27 -4.25 13.38
CA ALA A 137 -2.56 -5.50 13.14
C ALA A 137 -3.48 -6.72 13.22
N MET A 138 -4.36 -6.78 14.22
CA MET A 138 -5.30 -7.89 14.41
C MET A 138 -6.36 -7.98 13.32
N THR A 139 -6.75 -6.84 12.73
CA THR A 139 -7.77 -6.77 11.68
C THR A 139 -7.21 -7.09 10.29
N LEU A 140 -6.02 -6.57 9.97
CA LEU A 140 -5.47 -6.64 8.61
C LEU A 140 -4.66 -7.89 8.34
N ALA A 141 -4.06 -8.50 9.37
CA ALA A 141 -3.00 -9.48 9.17
C ALA A 141 -3.46 -10.93 9.35
N GLY A 142 -3.11 -11.80 8.40
CA GLY A 142 -3.18 -13.26 8.61
C GLY A 142 -2.06 -13.79 9.52
N ARG A 143 -0.93 -13.08 9.60
CA ARG A 143 0.19 -13.36 10.51
C ARG A 143 0.76 -12.05 11.05
N ILE A 144 1.09 -12.02 12.33
CA ILE A 144 1.65 -10.85 13.01
C ILE A 144 3.02 -11.22 13.57
N GLY A 145 4.00 -10.33 13.37
CA GLY A 145 5.31 -10.38 14.01
C GLY A 145 5.41 -9.31 15.11
N ILE A 146 5.73 -9.72 16.34
CA ILE A 146 5.97 -8.80 17.44
C ILE A 146 7.46 -8.47 17.50
N MET A 147 7.77 -7.17 17.46
CA MET A 147 9.13 -6.66 17.59
C MET A 147 9.32 -6.04 18.97
N ASP A 148 10.40 -6.40 19.66
CA ASP A 148 10.85 -5.76 20.88
C ASP A 148 12.36 -5.52 20.83
N GLN A 149 12.79 -4.32 21.18
CA GLN A 149 14.21 -3.88 21.17
C GLN A 149 14.97 -4.30 19.89
N GLY A 150 14.32 -4.18 18.72
CA GLY A 150 14.92 -4.53 17.43
C GLY A 150 15.00 -6.04 17.13
N ARG A 151 14.37 -6.88 17.95
CA ARG A 151 14.33 -8.34 17.77
C ARG A 151 12.90 -8.80 17.49
N LEU A 152 12.77 -9.78 16.61
CA LEU A 152 11.50 -10.46 16.38
C LEU A 152 11.27 -11.48 17.51
N VAL A 153 10.29 -11.20 18.39
CA VAL A 153 10.02 -11.98 19.59
C VAL A 153 9.09 -13.15 19.29
N GLN A 154 8.03 -12.89 18.55
CA GLN A 154 7.02 -13.89 18.23
C GLN A 154 6.43 -13.64 16.83
N VAL A 155 6.09 -14.71 16.09
CA VAL A 155 5.31 -14.65 14.86
C VAL A 155 4.20 -15.68 14.93
N ALA A 156 2.95 -15.23 14.88
CA ALA A 156 1.80 -16.14 14.92
C ALA A 156 0.56 -15.52 14.24
N SER A 157 -0.54 -16.29 14.16
CA SER A 157 -1.85 -15.75 13.78
C SER A 157 -2.36 -14.79 14.86
N PRO A 158 -3.25 -13.83 14.52
CA PRO A 158 -3.86 -12.91 15.49
C PRO A 158 -4.45 -13.63 16.70
N ARG A 159 -5.23 -14.70 16.46
CA ARG A 159 -5.82 -15.49 17.52
C ARG A 159 -4.78 -16.10 18.48
N HIS A 160 -3.71 -16.67 17.94
CA HIS A 160 -2.67 -17.31 18.76
C HIS A 160 -1.90 -16.28 19.60
N LEU A 161 -1.64 -15.09 19.06
CA LEU A 161 -1.01 -14.01 19.81
C LEU A 161 -1.87 -13.51 20.96
N TYR A 162 -3.19 -13.45 20.77
CA TYR A 162 -4.12 -13.05 21.81
C TYR A 162 -4.24 -14.09 22.91
N GLU A 163 -4.31 -15.39 22.56
CA GLU A 163 -4.47 -16.49 23.53
C GLU A 163 -3.16 -16.86 24.25
N ARG A 164 -2.01 -16.66 23.61
CA ARG A 164 -0.68 -17.08 24.11
C ARG A 164 0.39 -16.06 23.73
N PRO A 165 0.39 -14.89 24.35
CA PRO A 165 1.46 -13.90 24.15
C PRO A 165 2.80 -14.42 24.68
N ALA A 166 3.92 -14.01 24.05
CA ALA A 166 5.28 -14.35 24.47
C ALA A 166 5.72 -13.55 25.70
#